data_717f7e0f0739fa41b996b3286f8b7828
#
_entry.id   717f7e0f0739fa41b996b3286f8b7828
#
_cell.length_a   1.000
_cell.length_b   1.000
_cell.length_c   1.000
_cell.angle_alpha   90.00
_cell.angle_beta   90.00
_cell.angle_gamma   90.00
#
_symmetry.space_group_name_H-M   'P 1'
#
loop_
_entity.id
_entity.type
_entity.pdbx_description
1 polymer ?
#
loop_
_entity_poly.entity_id
_entity_poly.type
_entity_poly.pdbx_seq_one_letter_code
_entity_poly.pdbx_strand_id
1 'polypeptide(L)'
;RYSVNNTMLIYMQKPDATLVAGYNKWKDQFERHVKKGEHGITIIAPTPYKKKIEEQKLDPDTKAPILDKDGKIVTEEKEIEIPMFRPVKVFDVSQTDGKPLPELASSLSGNVPNYEAFMEALRRSAPVPITFEAMAADTDGYFSADHQKIAIRQGMSEVQTVSATVHEIAHSKLHDPKKYEMLPSWKVVQESEGGTKHDFKLDFATEKEAEQFASDMDWRYVDENQFEWRLAVEEDPTAEKQAIKNRHTEEVEAESISYAVCKYFGIETGENSFGYIASWSQGKELKELRASLETINKTAGTLISDIERHYKEICKE
;
A
#
# COMPACT_ATOMS: atom_id res chain seq x y z
N ARG A 1 11.18 -6.35 2.25
CA ARG A 1 10.17 -5.45 2.81
C ARG A 1 9.32 -6.23 3.82
N TYR A 2 9.11 -5.68 5.01
CA TYR A 2 8.31 -6.28 6.07
C TYR A 2 6.95 -5.59 6.19
N SER A 3 5.93 -6.30 6.70
CA SER A 3 4.66 -5.68 7.08
C SER A 3 4.86 -4.73 8.26
N VAL A 4 3.93 -3.81 8.48
CA VAL A 4 3.97 -2.87 9.61
C VAL A 4 4.17 -3.60 10.94
N ASN A 5 3.44 -4.69 11.18
CA ASN A 5 3.57 -5.47 12.41
C ASN A 5 5.00 -6.02 12.59
N ASN A 6 5.59 -6.57 11.53
CA ASN A 6 6.96 -7.07 11.60
C ASN A 6 7.99 -5.94 11.73
N THR A 7 7.75 -4.78 11.12
CA THR A 7 8.59 -3.59 11.31
C THR A 7 8.56 -3.14 12.76
N MET A 8 7.39 -3.11 13.40
CA MET A 8 7.28 -2.83 14.85
C MET A 8 8.02 -3.86 15.71
N LEU A 9 7.87 -5.16 15.39
CA LEU A 9 8.60 -6.22 16.10
C LEU A 9 10.12 -6.08 15.98
N ILE A 10 10.61 -5.68 14.80
CA ILE A 10 12.03 -5.39 14.56
C ILE A 10 12.46 -4.21 15.41
N TYR A 11 11.76 -3.10 15.33
CA TYR A 11 12.09 -1.88 16.08
C TYR A 11 12.12 -2.09 17.59
N MET A 12 11.16 -2.83 18.15
CA MET A 12 11.10 -3.13 19.58
C MET A 12 12.30 -3.98 20.06
N GLN A 13 12.88 -4.82 19.22
CA GLN A 13 13.99 -5.70 19.55
C GLN A 13 15.34 -5.09 19.18
N LYS A 14 15.39 -4.27 18.12
CA LYS A 14 16.60 -3.62 17.63
C LYS A 14 16.23 -2.27 16.98
N PRO A 15 16.13 -1.17 17.77
CA PRO A 15 15.71 0.14 17.28
C PRO A 15 16.63 0.75 16.22
N ASP A 16 17.90 0.38 16.22
CA ASP A 16 18.95 0.82 15.30
C ASP A 16 19.07 -0.05 14.04
N ALA A 17 18.16 -1.02 13.85
CA ALA A 17 18.18 -1.87 12.66
C ALA A 17 17.88 -1.06 11.38
N THR A 18 18.71 -1.26 10.35
CA THR A 18 18.60 -0.56 9.07
C THR A 18 18.19 -1.49 7.93
N LEU A 19 18.90 -2.55 7.70
CA LEU A 19 18.63 -3.55 6.67
C LEU A 19 18.54 -4.94 7.27
N VAL A 20 17.35 -5.51 7.28
CA VAL A 20 17.08 -6.79 7.96
C VAL A 20 16.70 -7.86 6.95
N ALA A 21 17.32 -9.04 7.07
CA ALA A 21 17.03 -10.19 6.23
C ALA A 21 17.18 -11.53 6.99
N GLY A 22 16.59 -12.58 6.44
CA GLY A 22 16.77 -13.94 6.95
C GLY A 22 18.19 -14.49 6.71
N TYR A 23 18.60 -15.45 7.51
CA TYR A 23 19.94 -16.04 7.49
C TYR A 23 20.37 -16.50 6.08
N ASN A 24 19.53 -17.28 5.40
CA ASN A 24 19.83 -17.78 4.06
C ASN A 24 19.92 -16.65 3.03
N LYS A 25 19.08 -15.62 3.17
CA LYS A 25 19.12 -14.47 2.28
C LYS A 25 20.41 -13.68 2.40
N TRP A 26 20.94 -13.54 3.62
CA TRP A 26 22.26 -12.95 3.84
C TRP A 26 23.34 -13.74 3.13
N LYS A 27 23.32 -15.06 3.26
CA LYS A 27 24.30 -15.96 2.65
C LYS A 27 24.20 -16.02 1.12
N ASP A 28 22.99 -16.26 0.61
CA ASP A 28 22.81 -16.65 -0.79
C ASP A 28 22.66 -15.46 -1.75
N GLN A 29 22.08 -14.34 -1.27
CA GLN A 29 21.83 -13.16 -2.10
C GLN A 29 22.83 -12.02 -1.85
N PHE A 30 23.28 -11.85 -0.61
CA PHE A 30 24.19 -10.75 -0.24
C PHE A 30 25.63 -11.19 -0.06
N GLU A 31 25.96 -12.50 -0.17
CA GLU A 31 27.29 -13.04 0.06
C GLU A 31 27.86 -12.61 1.43
N ARG A 32 27.00 -12.58 2.44
CA ARG A 32 27.29 -12.19 3.82
C ARG A 32 26.90 -13.31 4.78
N HIS A 33 27.54 -13.35 5.92
CA HIS A 33 27.24 -14.33 6.96
C HIS A 33 26.96 -13.62 8.30
N VAL A 34 26.06 -14.20 9.07
CA VAL A 34 25.75 -13.71 10.42
C VAL A 34 26.93 -14.00 11.33
N LYS A 35 27.37 -13.01 12.09
CA LYS A 35 28.47 -13.11 13.03
C LYS A 35 28.16 -14.14 14.12
N LYS A 36 29.19 -14.85 14.60
CA LYS A 36 29.04 -15.82 15.67
C LYS A 36 28.62 -15.12 16.98
N GLY A 37 27.58 -15.65 17.63
CA GLY A 37 27.05 -15.10 18.88
C GLY A 37 25.92 -14.06 18.72
N GLU A 38 25.59 -13.67 17.49
CA GLU A 38 24.49 -12.74 17.26
C GLU A 38 23.12 -13.35 17.55
N HIS A 39 22.25 -12.57 18.16
CA HIS A 39 20.88 -12.95 18.45
C HIS A 39 19.91 -12.43 17.37
N GLY A 40 19.21 -13.36 16.71
CA GLY A 40 18.25 -13.00 15.66
C GLY A 40 17.01 -12.31 16.21
N ILE A 41 16.56 -11.30 15.46
CA ILE A 41 15.31 -10.58 15.69
C ILE A 41 14.15 -11.51 15.32
N THR A 42 13.14 -11.61 16.17
CA THR A 42 11.99 -12.48 15.93
C THR A 42 10.91 -11.71 15.18
N ILE A 43 10.48 -12.25 14.06
CA ILE A 43 9.33 -11.74 13.29
C ILE A 43 8.34 -12.88 13.02
N ILE A 44 7.15 -12.55 12.54
CA ILE A 44 6.14 -13.52 12.13
C ILE A 44 6.15 -13.64 10.60
N ALA A 45 6.48 -14.83 10.10
CA ALA A 45 6.50 -15.09 8.66
C ALA A 45 5.43 -16.09 8.23
N PRO A 46 4.83 -15.92 7.03
CA PRO A 46 3.97 -16.92 6.46
C PRO A 46 4.80 -18.18 6.14
N THR A 47 4.30 -19.30 6.59
CA THR A 47 4.86 -20.64 6.34
C THR A 47 3.75 -21.57 5.93
N PRO A 48 3.07 -21.30 4.82
CA PRO A 48 1.96 -22.14 4.39
C PRO A 48 2.41 -23.57 4.17
N TYR A 49 1.55 -24.52 4.43
CA TYR A 49 1.79 -25.91 4.11
C TYR A 49 0.70 -26.46 3.21
N LYS A 50 1.11 -27.34 2.32
CA LYS A 50 0.21 -28.01 1.40
C LYS A 50 -0.39 -29.24 2.06
N LYS A 51 -1.71 -29.37 1.96
CA LYS A 51 -2.45 -30.54 2.43
C LYS A 51 -3.30 -31.08 1.28
N LYS A 52 -3.20 -32.40 1.07
CA LYS A 52 -4.11 -33.08 0.18
C LYS A 52 -5.44 -33.33 0.90
N ILE A 53 -6.51 -32.94 0.28
CA ILE A 53 -7.87 -33.25 0.70
C ILE A 53 -8.57 -34.02 -0.40
N GLU A 54 -9.49 -34.89 -0.01
CA GLU A 54 -10.43 -35.49 -0.95
C GLU A 54 -11.63 -34.57 -1.11
N GLU A 55 -11.90 -34.13 -2.33
CA GLU A 55 -13.05 -33.30 -2.66
C GLU A 55 -13.92 -34.07 -3.70
N GLN A 56 -15.23 -33.84 -3.66
CA GLN A 56 -16.13 -34.43 -4.62
C GLN A 56 -15.82 -33.86 -6.01
N LYS A 57 -15.63 -34.78 -6.98
CA LYS A 57 -15.43 -34.38 -8.36
C LYS A 57 -16.74 -33.88 -8.94
N LEU A 58 -16.75 -32.59 -9.35
CA LEU A 58 -17.92 -31.93 -9.90
C LEU A 58 -17.84 -31.90 -11.44
N ASP A 59 -18.96 -32.07 -12.07
CA ASP A 59 -19.12 -31.82 -13.50
C ASP A 59 -18.84 -30.35 -13.82
N PRO A 60 -18.00 -30.02 -14.80
CA PRO A 60 -17.58 -28.65 -15.07
C PRO A 60 -18.74 -27.75 -15.50
N ASP A 61 -19.76 -28.27 -16.14
CA ASP A 61 -20.89 -27.50 -16.70
C ASP A 61 -22.05 -27.38 -15.71
N THR A 62 -22.43 -28.52 -15.10
CA THR A 62 -23.60 -28.59 -14.22
C THR A 62 -23.29 -28.35 -12.76
N LYS A 63 -21.99 -28.42 -12.37
CA LYS A 63 -21.53 -28.37 -10.97
C LYS A 63 -22.11 -29.46 -10.07
N ALA A 64 -22.73 -30.48 -10.65
CA ALA A 64 -23.23 -31.63 -9.92
C ALA A 64 -22.12 -32.66 -9.62
N PRO A 65 -22.19 -33.40 -8.50
CA PRO A 65 -21.25 -34.49 -8.22
C PRO A 65 -21.28 -35.55 -9.31
N ILE A 66 -20.10 -35.95 -9.76
CA ILE A 66 -19.97 -37.07 -10.72
C ILE A 66 -20.14 -38.37 -9.95
N LEU A 67 -20.99 -39.25 -10.45
CA LEU A 67 -21.19 -40.59 -9.89
C LEU A 67 -20.44 -41.64 -10.73
N ASP A 68 -19.92 -42.67 -10.06
CA ASP A 68 -19.36 -43.84 -10.70
C ASP A 68 -20.46 -44.79 -11.23
N LYS A 69 -20.05 -45.93 -11.81
CA LYS A 69 -20.98 -46.92 -12.35
C LYS A 69 -21.88 -47.60 -11.30
N ASP A 70 -21.49 -47.48 -10.03
CA ASP A 70 -22.19 -48.05 -8.87
C ASP A 70 -23.02 -46.99 -8.12
N GLY A 71 -23.12 -45.77 -8.66
CA GLY A 71 -23.87 -44.66 -8.09
C GLY A 71 -23.18 -43.95 -6.91
N LYS A 72 -21.88 -44.18 -6.70
CA LYS A 72 -21.09 -43.51 -5.65
C LYS A 72 -20.47 -42.24 -6.20
N ILE A 73 -20.36 -41.28 -5.34
CA ILE A 73 -19.71 -39.97 -5.66
C ILE A 73 -18.21 -40.23 -5.90
N VAL A 74 -17.73 -39.83 -7.07
CA VAL A 74 -16.30 -39.84 -7.39
C VAL A 74 -15.61 -38.75 -6.66
N THR A 75 -14.53 -39.07 -5.93
CA THR A 75 -13.67 -38.06 -5.26
C THR A 75 -12.38 -37.88 -6.04
N GLU A 76 -11.79 -36.69 -5.94
CA GLU A 76 -10.46 -36.40 -6.45
C GLU A 76 -9.59 -35.80 -5.35
N GLU A 77 -8.30 -36.10 -5.37
CA GLU A 77 -7.33 -35.45 -4.48
C GLU A 77 -7.06 -34.05 -4.97
N LYS A 78 -7.32 -33.07 -4.11
CA LYS A 78 -7.00 -31.67 -4.34
C LYS A 78 -5.96 -31.19 -3.34
N GLU A 79 -4.90 -30.61 -3.83
CA GLU A 79 -3.91 -29.97 -2.98
C GLU A 79 -4.38 -28.57 -2.61
N ILE A 80 -4.62 -28.34 -1.33
CA ILE A 80 -4.93 -27.00 -0.78
C ILE A 80 -3.74 -26.47 0.00
N GLU A 81 -3.53 -25.17 -0.09
CA GLU A 81 -2.53 -24.48 0.70
C GLU A 81 -3.17 -23.87 1.95
N ILE A 82 -2.78 -24.36 3.12
CA ILE A 82 -3.31 -23.87 4.41
C ILE A 82 -2.37 -22.78 4.90
N PRO A 83 -2.87 -21.53 5.07
CA PRO A 83 -2.07 -20.43 5.59
C PRO A 83 -1.68 -20.72 7.05
N MET A 84 -0.40 -20.66 7.32
CA MET A 84 0.15 -20.75 8.67
C MET A 84 1.20 -19.67 8.86
N PHE A 85 1.32 -19.16 10.08
CA PHE A 85 2.31 -18.16 10.46
C PHE A 85 3.17 -18.70 11.58
N ARG A 86 4.49 -18.48 11.49
CA ARG A 86 5.44 -18.93 12.50
C ARG A 86 6.44 -17.83 12.86
N PRO A 87 6.93 -17.80 14.12
CA PRO A 87 8.06 -16.97 14.46
C PRO A 87 9.30 -17.47 13.74
N VAL A 88 10.01 -16.55 13.07
CA VAL A 88 11.28 -16.81 12.39
C VAL A 88 12.32 -15.77 12.82
N LYS A 89 13.60 -16.11 12.68
CA LYS A 89 14.71 -15.24 13.00
C LYS A 89 15.24 -14.53 11.76
N VAL A 90 15.40 -13.22 11.89
CA VAL A 90 16.05 -12.36 10.91
C VAL A 90 17.20 -11.60 11.59
N PHE A 91 18.11 -11.04 10.80
CA PHE A 91 19.30 -10.36 11.29
C PHE A 91 19.47 -9.03 10.57
N ASP A 92 19.91 -8.02 11.30
CA ASP A 92 20.29 -6.74 10.72
C ASP A 92 21.67 -6.80 10.07
N VAL A 93 21.95 -5.91 9.13
CA VAL A 93 23.24 -5.82 8.44
C VAL A 93 24.40 -5.65 9.40
N SER A 94 24.24 -4.91 10.50
CA SER A 94 25.24 -4.73 11.55
C SER A 94 25.66 -6.04 12.24
N GLN A 95 24.79 -7.05 12.20
CA GLN A 95 25.00 -8.38 12.72
C GLN A 95 25.67 -9.33 11.70
N THR A 96 26.07 -8.83 10.55
CA THR A 96 26.64 -9.65 9.46
C THR A 96 28.02 -9.15 9.04
N ASP A 97 28.84 -10.06 8.52
CA ASP A 97 30.11 -9.78 7.85
C ASP A 97 30.12 -10.38 6.44
N GLY A 98 30.97 -9.88 5.56
CA GLY A 98 31.15 -10.36 4.20
C GLY A 98 31.21 -9.24 3.18
N LYS A 99 30.75 -9.50 1.97
CA LYS A 99 30.82 -8.56 0.87
C LYS A 99 30.13 -7.23 1.21
N PRO A 100 30.75 -6.09 0.91
CA PRO A 100 30.08 -4.79 1.05
C PRO A 100 28.75 -4.81 0.29
N LEU A 101 27.71 -4.27 0.91
CA LEU A 101 26.44 -4.09 0.21
C LEU A 101 26.64 -3.06 -0.92
N PRO A 102 25.91 -3.21 -2.04
CA PRO A 102 25.90 -2.17 -3.06
C PRO A 102 25.46 -0.85 -2.43
N GLU A 103 26.38 0.10 -2.38
CA GLU A 103 26.10 1.43 -1.85
C GLU A 103 25.30 2.23 -2.89
N LEU A 104 23.97 2.13 -2.86
CA LEU A 104 23.14 3.11 -3.54
C LEU A 104 22.93 4.37 -2.68
N ALA A 105 23.09 4.24 -1.37
CA ALA A 105 22.79 5.30 -0.42
C ALA A 105 24.01 6.03 0.18
N SER A 106 25.23 5.54 0.03
CA SER A 106 26.38 6.12 0.76
C SER A 106 26.98 7.38 0.13
N SER A 107 26.49 7.81 -1.01
CA SER A 107 27.02 8.98 -1.70
C SER A 107 26.11 10.24 -1.66
N LEU A 108 25.06 10.24 -0.84
CA LEU A 108 24.07 11.34 -0.81
C LEU A 108 24.19 12.27 0.41
N SER A 109 25.35 12.34 1.08
CA SER A 109 25.57 13.28 2.18
C SER A 109 25.88 14.70 1.67
N GLY A 110 24.89 15.58 1.73
CA GLY A 110 25.08 17.05 1.60
C GLY A 110 24.99 17.64 0.19
N ASN A 111 25.44 16.94 -0.84
CA ASN A 111 25.08 17.14 -2.25
C ASN A 111 24.54 15.81 -2.77
N VAL A 112 23.45 15.84 -3.50
CA VAL A 112 22.89 14.63 -4.14
C VAL A 112 23.84 14.22 -5.28
N PRO A 113 24.71 13.20 -5.13
CA PRO A 113 25.58 12.81 -6.23
C PRO A 113 24.72 12.44 -7.43
N ASN A 114 25.04 12.98 -8.60
CA ASN A 114 24.18 12.89 -9.77
C ASN A 114 22.75 13.42 -9.54
N TYR A 115 22.63 14.58 -8.91
CA TYR A 115 21.34 15.24 -8.67
C TYR A 115 20.44 15.23 -9.89
N GLU A 116 20.96 15.54 -11.09
CA GLU A 116 20.21 15.51 -12.33
C GLU A 116 19.66 14.12 -12.66
N ALA A 117 20.47 13.07 -12.51
CA ALA A 117 20.03 11.70 -12.74
C ALA A 117 18.98 11.26 -11.70
N PHE A 118 19.12 11.70 -10.45
CA PHE A 118 18.16 11.41 -9.41
C PHE A 118 16.83 12.13 -9.64
N MET A 119 16.87 13.41 -10.03
CA MET A 119 15.68 14.18 -10.39
C MET A 119 14.99 13.62 -11.64
N GLU A 120 15.75 13.11 -12.60
CA GLU A 120 15.17 12.43 -13.76
C GLU A 120 14.51 11.10 -13.35
N ALA A 121 15.10 10.34 -12.44
CA ALA A 121 14.48 9.14 -11.87
C ALA A 121 13.16 9.47 -11.13
N LEU A 122 13.11 10.59 -10.39
CA LEU A 122 11.89 11.09 -9.78
C LEU A 122 10.83 11.46 -10.82
N ARG A 123 11.21 12.15 -11.90
CA ARG A 123 10.29 12.48 -13.01
C ARG A 123 9.68 11.23 -13.62
N ARG A 124 10.48 10.21 -13.88
CA ARG A 124 10.00 8.92 -14.43
C ARG A 124 9.15 8.11 -13.44
N SER A 125 9.30 8.37 -12.14
CA SER A 125 8.52 7.69 -11.07
C SER A 125 7.23 8.43 -10.70
N ALA A 126 7.09 9.68 -11.12
CA ALA A 126 5.92 10.50 -10.86
C ALA A 126 4.76 10.11 -11.80
N PRO A 127 3.50 10.09 -11.32
CA PRO A 127 2.34 9.80 -12.17
C PRO A 127 1.95 10.96 -13.08
N VAL A 128 2.46 12.17 -12.80
CA VAL A 128 2.17 13.40 -13.54
C VAL A 128 3.45 14.20 -13.78
N PRO A 129 3.49 15.12 -14.78
CA PRO A 129 4.65 15.94 -15.06
C PRO A 129 5.08 16.82 -13.87
N ILE A 130 6.39 17.00 -13.72
CA ILE A 130 6.99 17.89 -12.70
C ILE A 130 7.53 19.14 -13.42
N THR A 131 7.09 20.31 -12.97
CA THR A 131 7.52 21.64 -13.46
C THR A 131 8.23 22.42 -12.35
N PHE A 132 9.07 23.38 -12.73
CA PHE A 132 9.71 24.29 -11.80
C PHE A 132 9.17 25.70 -12.00
N GLU A 133 8.67 26.32 -10.94
CA GLU A 133 7.98 27.61 -11.01
C GLU A 133 8.51 28.57 -9.92
N ALA A 134 8.39 29.87 -10.19
CA ALA A 134 8.64 30.89 -9.17
C ALA A 134 7.47 30.89 -8.19
N MET A 135 7.75 30.70 -6.92
CA MET A 135 6.75 30.65 -5.84
C MET A 135 7.19 31.50 -4.64
N ALA A 136 6.26 31.80 -3.74
CA ALA A 136 6.57 32.44 -2.48
C ALA A 136 7.50 31.56 -1.62
N ALA A 137 8.27 32.19 -0.74
CA ALA A 137 9.32 31.49 0.03
C ALA A 137 8.77 30.45 1.03
N ASP A 138 7.51 30.54 1.36
CA ASP A 138 6.78 29.65 2.28
C ASP A 138 6.13 28.44 1.58
N THR A 139 6.27 28.33 0.25
CA THR A 139 5.69 27.26 -0.54
C THR A 139 6.81 26.57 -1.31
N ASP A 140 7.10 25.30 -0.97
CA ASP A 140 8.16 24.52 -1.62
C ASP A 140 7.68 23.80 -2.89
N GLY A 141 6.39 23.49 -2.96
CA GLY A 141 5.75 22.86 -4.11
C GLY A 141 4.25 22.67 -3.91
N TYR A 142 3.59 22.17 -4.93
CA TYR A 142 2.21 21.72 -4.85
C TYR A 142 1.87 20.70 -5.95
N PHE A 143 0.97 19.79 -5.63
CA PHE A 143 0.27 18.98 -6.64
C PHE A 143 -1.03 19.66 -7.05
N SER A 144 -1.23 19.86 -8.35
CA SER A 144 -2.47 20.38 -8.92
C SER A 144 -3.29 19.24 -9.53
N ALA A 145 -4.38 18.86 -8.87
CA ALA A 145 -5.31 17.87 -9.38
C ALA A 145 -6.02 18.32 -10.67
N ASP A 146 -6.35 19.62 -10.78
CA ASP A 146 -7.02 20.16 -11.95
C ASP A 146 -6.14 20.11 -13.20
N HIS A 147 -4.88 20.50 -13.07
CA HIS A 147 -3.92 20.52 -14.17
C HIS A 147 -3.12 19.23 -14.30
N GLN A 148 -3.30 18.28 -13.40
CA GLN A 148 -2.55 17.01 -13.35
C GLN A 148 -1.04 17.23 -13.50
N LYS A 149 -0.48 18.12 -12.66
CA LYS A 149 0.95 18.43 -12.61
C LYS A 149 1.44 18.62 -11.18
N ILE A 150 2.72 18.43 -11.00
CA ILE A 150 3.47 18.82 -9.82
C ILE A 150 4.28 20.06 -10.17
N ALA A 151 4.20 21.09 -9.33
CA ALA A 151 5.04 22.30 -9.45
C ALA A 151 5.96 22.41 -8.24
N ILE A 152 7.25 22.63 -8.48
CA ILE A 152 8.30 22.74 -7.47
C ILE A 152 8.91 24.15 -7.54
N ARG A 153 9.16 24.76 -6.37
CA ARG A 153 9.75 26.09 -6.30
C ARG A 153 11.18 26.11 -6.85
N GLN A 154 11.48 27.10 -7.69
CA GLN A 154 12.83 27.35 -8.19
C GLN A 154 13.75 27.92 -7.10
N GLY A 155 15.04 27.63 -7.20
CA GLY A 155 16.08 28.23 -6.37
C GLY A 155 16.23 27.63 -4.95
N MET A 156 15.60 26.51 -4.67
CA MET A 156 15.85 25.74 -3.44
C MET A 156 17.18 24.98 -3.53
N SER A 157 17.69 24.55 -2.36
CA SER A 157 18.78 23.58 -2.33
C SER A 157 18.38 22.24 -2.95
N GLU A 158 19.35 21.44 -3.40
CA GLU A 158 19.08 20.10 -3.96
C GLU A 158 18.30 19.21 -3.01
N VAL A 159 18.66 19.21 -1.73
CA VAL A 159 17.96 18.43 -0.69
C VAL A 159 16.51 18.89 -0.52
N GLN A 160 16.25 20.18 -0.45
CA GLN A 160 14.89 20.72 -0.37
C GLN A 160 14.08 20.39 -1.63
N THR A 161 14.70 20.53 -2.80
CA THR A 161 14.04 20.21 -4.08
C THR A 161 13.64 18.75 -4.15
N VAL A 162 14.52 17.83 -3.77
CA VAL A 162 14.22 16.39 -3.74
C VAL A 162 13.11 16.09 -2.73
N SER A 163 13.23 16.61 -1.50
CA SER A 163 12.24 16.38 -0.45
C SER A 163 10.84 16.87 -0.86
N ALA A 164 10.75 18.11 -1.35
CA ALA A 164 9.49 18.66 -1.87
C ALA A 164 8.95 17.85 -3.05
N THR A 165 9.81 17.43 -3.97
CA THR A 165 9.40 16.64 -5.12
C THR A 165 8.80 15.28 -4.68
N VAL A 166 9.42 14.59 -3.74
CA VAL A 166 8.91 13.30 -3.22
C VAL A 166 7.58 13.51 -2.47
N HIS A 167 7.46 14.60 -1.71
CA HIS A 167 6.24 14.99 -1.01
C HIS A 167 5.07 15.18 -1.99
N GLU A 168 5.27 15.95 -3.05
CA GLU A 168 4.23 16.18 -4.07
C GLU A 168 3.92 14.93 -4.91
N ILE A 169 4.91 14.07 -5.16
CA ILE A 169 4.67 12.75 -5.75
C ILE A 169 3.77 11.91 -4.84
N ALA A 170 3.95 11.95 -3.53
CA ALA A 170 3.10 11.24 -2.60
C ALA A 170 1.65 11.75 -2.65
N HIS A 171 1.43 13.08 -2.67
CA HIS A 171 0.11 13.66 -2.86
C HIS A 171 -0.51 13.21 -4.19
N SER A 172 0.20 13.29 -5.29
CA SER A 172 -0.32 12.89 -6.60
C SER A 172 -0.65 11.39 -6.69
N LYS A 173 0.04 10.54 -5.92
CA LYS A 173 -0.24 9.09 -5.86
C LYS A 173 -1.42 8.74 -4.95
N LEU A 174 -1.58 9.44 -3.82
CA LEU A 174 -2.51 9.06 -2.76
C LEU A 174 -3.71 9.99 -2.60
N HIS A 175 -3.55 11.28 -2.90
CA HIS A 175 -4.51 12.32 -2.52
C HIS A 175 -5.03 13.08 -3.74
N ASP A 176 -5.01 12.46 -4.92
CA ASP A 176 -5.60 13.02 -6.13
C ASP A 176 -7.13 12.87 -6.09
N PRO A 177 -7.89 13.98 -5.98
CA PRO A 177 -9.35 13.93 -5.93
C PRO A 177 -9.97 13.20 -7.12
N LYS A 178 -9.36 13.26 -8.31
CA LYS A 178 -9.85 12.55 -9.51
C LYS A 178 -9.84 11.03 -9.36
N LYS A 179 -9.04 10.48 -8.46
CA LYS A 179 -9.06 9.06 -8.13
C LYS A 179 -10.23 8.71 -7.23
N TYR A 180 -10.76 9.67 -6.47
CA TYR A 180 -11.93 9.50 -5.62
C TYR A 180 -13.24 9.61 -6.38
N GLU A 181 -13.26 10.32 -7.50
CA GLU A 181 -14.41 10.35 -8.41
C GLU A 181 -14.76 8.97 -9.00
N MET A 182 -13.81 8.02 -8.92
CA MET A 182 -14.01 6.63 -9.33
C MET A 182 -14.38 5.69 -8.17
N LEU A 183 -14.54 6.21 -6.95
CA LEU A 183 -14.98 5.37 -5.83
C LEU A 183 -16.48 5.12 -5.92
N PRO A 184 -16.91 3.90 -5.54
CA PRO A 184 -18.32 3.57 -5.50
C PRO A 184 -19.05 4.56 -4.58
N SER A 185 -19.98 5.32 -5.13
CA SER A 185 -20.82 6.28 -4.41
C SER A 185 -22.28 5.86 -4.36
N TRP A 186 -22.62 4.80 -5.05
CA TRP A 186 -23.97 4.23 -5.13
C TRP A 186 -23.98 2.79 -4.68
N LYS A 187 -25.00 2.40 -3.93
CA LYS A 187 -25.15 1.02 -3.47
C LYS A 187 -26.55 0.49 -3.80
N VAL A 188 -26.63 -0.82 -3.95
CA VAL A 188 -27.90 -1.52 -4.08
C VAL A 188 -28.30 -2.05 -2.69
N VAL A 189 -29.52 -1.78 -2.31
CA VAL A 189 -30.10 -2.24 -1.04
C VAL A 189 -31.35 -3.07 -1.29
N GLN A 190 -31.64 -3.99 -0.39
CA GLN A 190 -32.95 -4.64 -0.33
C GLN A 190 -33.89 -3.74 0.48
N GLU A 191 -34.98 -3.33 -0.09
CA GLU A 191 -35.98 -2.46 0.55
C GLU A 191 -37.33 -3.16 0.60
N SER A 192 -37.96 -3.18 1.78
CA SER A 192 -39.30 -3.66 1.95
C SER A 192 -40.35 -2.53 1.76
N GLU A 193 -41.61 -2.86 1.43
CA GLU A 193 -42.70 -1.93 1.46
C GLU A 193 -42.91 -1.20 2.79
N GLY A 194 -42.44 -1.80 3.90
CA GLY A 194 -42.44 -1.19 5.23
C GLY A 194 -41.28 -0.21 5.48
N GLY A 195 -40.42 0.04 4.49
CA GLY A 195 -39.28 0.97 4.57
C GLY A 195 -38.06 0.38 5.28
N THR A 196 -38.05 -0.91 5.61
CA THR A 196 -36.87 -1.58 6.16
C THR A 196 -35.87 -1.81 5.03
N LYS A 197 -34.58 -1.50 5.28
CA LYS A 197 -33.52 -1.64 4.30
C LYS A 197 -32.43 -2.59 4.81
N HIS A 198 -31.94 -3.41 3.92
CA HIS A 198 -30.74 -4.24 4.13
C HIS A 198 -29.75 -3.98 3.02
N ASP A 199 -28.49 -3.79 3.39
CA ASP A 199 -27.39 -3.60 2.45
C ASP A 199 -27.15 -4.89 1.65
N PHE A 200 -27.22 -4.78 0.33
CA PHE A 200 -26.94 -5.90 -0.59
C PHE A 200 -25.45 -6.10 -0.79
N LYS A 201 -24.62 -5.24 -0.20
CA LYS A 201 -23.14 -5.26 -0.24
C LYS A 201 -22.55 -5.23 -1.66
N LEU A 202 -23.17 -4.48 -2.51
CA LEU A 202 -22.69 -4.18 -3.85
C LEU A 202 -22.69 -2.67 -4.06
N ASP A 203 -21.50 -2.15 -4.40
CA ASP A 203 -21.24 -0.73 -4.58
C ASP A 203 -20.92 -0.44 -6.05
N PHE A 204 -21.35 0.71 -6.54
CA PHE A 204 -21.21 1.14 -7.92
C PHE A 204 -20.65 2.56 -8.00
N ALA A 205 -19.91 2.85 -9.06
CA ALA A 205 -19.34 4.18 -9.27
C ALA A 205 -20.39 5.20 -9.73
N THR A 206 -21.45 4.74 -10.39
CA THR A 206 -22.52 5.59 -10.92
C THR A 206 -23.91 5.04 -10.60
N GLU A 207 -24.87 5.93 -10.43
CA GLU A 207 -26.29 5.60 -10.25
C GLU A 207 -26.79 4.68 -11.36
N LYS A 208 -26.45 5.01 -12.61
CA LYS A 208 -26.86 4.25 -13.78
C LYS A 208 -26.40 2.79 -13.76
N GLU A 209 -25.15 2.53 -13.30
CA GLU A 209 -24.66 1.16 -13.15
C GLU A 209 -25.41 0.40 -12.06
N ALA A 210 -25.70 1.06 -10.93
CA ALA A 210 -26.47 0.49 -9.84
C ALA A 210 -27.91 0.19 -10.26
N GLU A 211 -28.56 1.12 -10.97
CA GLU A 211 -29.92 0.95 -11.53
C GLU A 211 -29.97 -0.18 -12.56
N GLN A 212 -28.97 -0.25 -13.46
CA GLN A 212 -28.91 -1.31 -14.46
C GLN A 212 -28.78 -2.67 -13.78
N PHE A 213 -27.89 -2.78 -12.77
CA PHE A 213 -27.74 -4.02 -11.99
C PHE A 213 -29.05 -4.41 -11.30
N ALA A 214 -29.70 -3.47 -10.59
CA ALA A 214 -30.95 -3.75 -9.89
C ALA A 214 -32.06 -4.18 -10.84
N SER A 215 -32.11 -3.59 -12.04
CA SER A 215 -33.07 -3.93 -13.12
C SER A 215 -32.77 -5.31 -13.71
N ASP A 216 -31.50 -5.63 -13.99
CA ASP A 216 -31.09 -6.90 -14.60
C ASP A 216 -31.28 -8.08 -13.64
N MET A 217 -31.10 -7.86 -12.34
CA MET A 217 -31.34 -8.89 -11.33
C MET A 217 -32.82 -9.18 -11.12
N ASP A 218 -33.73 -8.20 -11.33
CA ASP A 218 -35.20 -8.28 -11.10
C ASP A 218 -35.56 -9.08 -9.83
N TRP A 219 -34.80 -8.86 -8.76
CA TRP A 219 -34.93 -9.61 -7.54
C TRP A 219 -36.08 -9.12 -6.69
N ARG A 220 -37.00 -10.04 -6.34
CA ARG A 220 -38.16 -9.79 -5.48
C ARG A 220 -38.35 -10.95 -4.51
N TYR A 221 -38.77 -10.64 -3.30
CA TYR A 221 -39.04 -11.63 -2.27
C TYR A 221 -40.21 -11.16 -1.40
N VAL A 222 -41.08 -12.06 -1.00
CA VAL A 222 -42.15 -11.81 -0.01
C VAL A 222 -41.79 -12.53 1.27
N ASP A 223 -41.71 -11.77 2.36
CA ASP A 223 -41.32 -12.33 3.68
C ASP A 223 -42.53 -12.97 4.42
N GLU A 224 -42.26 -13.51 5.60
CA GLU A 224 -43.26 -14.17 6.46
C GLU A 224 -44.40 -13.24 6.91
N ASN A 225 -44.16 -11.91 6.92
CA ASN A 225 -45.12 -10.87 7.27
C ASN A 225 -45.87 -10.33 6.06
N GLN A 226 -45.74 -10.95 4.89
CA GLN A 226 -46.35 -10.57 3.62
C GLN A 226 -45.82 -9.24 3.05
N PHE A 227 -44.65 -8.75 3.49
CA PHE A 227 -44.01 -7.58 2.88
C PHE A 227 -43.24 -7.99 1.62
N GLU A 228 -43.48 -7.25 0.54
CA GLU A 228 -42.68 -7.37 -0.68
C GLU A 228 -41.35 -6.65 -0.50
N TRP A 229 -40.27 -7.34 -0.84
CA TRP A 229 -38.91 -6.81 -0.87
C TRP A 229 -38.42 -6.70 -2.30
N ARG A 230 -37.75 -5.60 -2.61
CA ARG A 230 -37.19 -5.33 -3.94
C ARG A 230 -35.76 -4.76 -3.78
N LEU A 231 -35.02 -4.73 -4.89
CA LEU A 231 -33.78 -3.97 -4.94
C LEU A 231 -34.10 -2.50 -5.19
N ALA A 232 -33.47 -1.64 -4.42
CA ALA A 232 -33.48 -0.20 -4.57
C ALA A 232 -32.04 0.32 -4.67
N VAL A 233 -31.86 1.43 -5.34
CA VAL A 233 -30.59 2.12 -5.48
C VAL A 233 -30.59 3.32 -4.57
N GLU A 234 -29.53 3.51 -3.81
CA GLU A 234 -29.34 4.70 -3.00
C GLU A 234 -27.89 5.18 -3.05
N GLU A 235 -27.71 6.48 -2.91
CA GLU A 235 -26.39 7.06 -2.73
C GLU A 235 -25.81 6.61 -1.39
N ASP A 236 -24.54 6.20 -1.39
CA ASP A 236 -23.84 5.86 -0.14
C ASP A 236 -23.21 7.12 0.48
N PRO A 237 -23.85 7.73 1.49
CA PRO A 237 -23.35 8.95 2.11
C PRO A 237 -22.05 8.72 2.88
N THR A 238 -21.61 7.46 3.05
CA THR A 238 -20.37 7.11 3.72
C THR A 238 -19.20 6.99 2.76
N ALA A 239 -19.47 6.80 1.44
CA ALA A 239 -18.45 6.68 0.41
C ALA A 239 -17.58 7.94 0.33
N GLU A 240 -18.17 9.12 0.31
CA GLU A 240 -17.45 10.39 0.36
C GLU A 240 -16.61 10.55 1.62
N LYS A 241 -17.10 10.11 2.77
CA LYS A 241 -16.38 10.22 4.05
C LYS A 241 -15.21 9.27 4.17
N GLN A 242 -15.26 8.12 3.49
CA GLN A 242 -14.13 7.18 3.46
C GLN A 242 -13.07 7.59 2.42
N ALA A 243 -13.48 8.30 1.37
CA ALA A 243 -12.61 8.76 0.29
C ALA A 243 -11.81 10.01 0.67
N ILE A 244 -12.43 10.95 1.37
CA ILE A 244 -11.78 12.21 1.74
C ILE A 244 -11.12 12.04 3.11
N LYS A 245 -9.82 11.70 3.08
CA LYS A 245 -8.99 11.87 4.28
C LYS A 245 -8.98 13.34 4.66
N ASN A 246 -8.97 13.64 5.96
CA ASN A 246 -8.79 15.01 6.36
C ASN A 246 -7.38 15.49 5.93
N ARG A 247 -7.27 16.75 5.52
CA ARG A 247 -6.03 17.34 4.99
C ARG A 247 -4.82 17.08 5.90
N HIS A 248 -5.02 17.05 7.21
CA HIS A 248 -3.95 16.78 8.16
C HIS A 248 -3.40 15.33 8.02
N THR A 249 -4.25 14.35 7.79
CA THR A 249 -3.81 12.96 7.53
C THR A 249 -3.08 12.85 6.20
N GLU A 250 -3.54 13.56 5.17
CA GLU A 250 -2.88 13.59 3.86
C GLU A 250 -1.47 14.18 3.96
N GLU A 251 -1.31 15.29 4.69
CA GLU A 251 0.01 15.91 4.92
C GLU A 251 0.95 14.97 5.70
N VAL A 252 0.45 14.29 6.75
CA VAL A 252 1.26 13.34 7.51
C VAL A 252 1.70 12.15 6.66
N GLU A 253 0.82 11.63 5.81
CA GLU A 253 1.17 10.54 4.91
C GLU A 253 2.23 10.97 3.89
N ALA A 254 2.05 12.13 3.24
CA ALA A 254 3.00 12.66 2.26
C ALA A 254 4.36 12.98 2.89
N GLU A 255 4.38 13.62 4.05
CA GLU A 255 5.61 13.94 4.80
C GLU A 255 6.34 12.67 5.25
N SER A 256 5.60 11.68 5.77
CA SER A 256 6.19 10.40 6.18
C SER A 256 6.79 9.62 5.02
N ILE A 257 6.16 9.66 3.85
CA ILE A 257 6.67 9.04 2.63
C ILE A 257 7.93 9.77 2.17
N SER A 258 7.90 11.11 2.13
CA SER A 258 9.06 11.93 1.74
C SER A 258 10.24 11.64 2.66
N TYR A 259 10.04 11.66 3.97
CA TYR A 259 11.07 11.32 4.95
C TYR A 259 11.65 9.90 4.73
N ALA A 260 10.78 8.89 4.59
CA ALA A 260 11.21 7.52 4.41
C ALA A 260 12.00 7.30 3.12
N VAL A 261 11.58 7.91 2.02
CA VAL A 261 12.27 7.85 0.72
C VAL A 261 13.60 8.58 0.79
N CYS A 262 13.62 9.82 1.26
CA CYS A 262 14.86 10.61 1.39
C CYS A 262 15.87 9.90 2.30
N LYS A 263 15.43 9.40 3.44
CA LYS A 263 16.30 8.66 4.38
C LYS A 263 16.86 7.37 3.78
N TYR A 264 16.07 6.65 2.99
CA TYR A 264 16.53 5.46 2.28
C TYR A 264 17.69 5.77 1.33
N PHE A 265 17.61 6.91 0.62
CA PHE A 265 18.67 7.37 -0.29
C PHE A 265 19.77 8.19 0.40
N GLY A 266 19.79 8.25 1.73
CA GLY A 266 20.83 8.96 2.50
C GLY A 266 20.69 10.49 2.44
N ILE A 267 19.54 11.02 2.06
CA ILE A 267 19.25 12.46 2.00
C ILE A 267 18.72 12.90 3.37
N GLU A 268 19.48 13.76 4.07
CA GLU A 268 19.10 14.28 5.39
C GLU A 268 18.17 15.48 5.24
N THR A 269 16.89 15.29 5.54
CA THR A 269 15.84 16.34 5.41
C THR A 269 15.55 17.09 6.71
N GLY A 270 16.30 16.80 7.79
CA GLY A 270 16.11 17.40 9.11
C GLY A 270 15.07 16.69 9.99
N GLU A 271 15.01 17.09 11.27
CA GLU A 271 14.19 16.42 12.30
C GLU A 271 12.71 16.88 12.34
N ASN A 272 12.30 17.77 11.44
CA ASN A 272 10.96 18.43 11.52
C ASN A 272 9.78 17.48 11.32
N SER A 273 9.99 16.36 10.65
CA SER A 273 8.92 15.38 10.32
C SER A 273 8.35 14.64 11.53
N PHE A 274 9.15 14.42 12.59
CA PHE A 274 8.72 13.65 13.76
C PHE A 274 7.69 14.35 14.64
N GLY A 275 7.77 15.68 14.77
CA GLY A 275 6.80 16.48 15.54
C GLY A 275 5.38 16.36 14.97
N TYR A 276 5.28 16.29 13.67
CA TYR A 276 4.01 16.15 12.94
C TYR A 276 3.35 14.80 13.18
N ILE A 277 4.12 13.72 13.09
CA ILE A 277 3.63 12.36 13.31
C ILE A 277 3.15 12.15 14.75
N ALA A 278 3.89 12.69 15.74
CA ALA A 278 3.54 12.58 17.15
C ALA A 278 2.22 13.31 17.48
N SER A 279 2.00 14.51 16.92
CA SER A 279 0.76 15.26 17.13
C SER A 279 -0.44 14.63 16.41
N TRP A 280 -0.23 14.07 15.22
CA TRP A 280 -1.27 13.41 14.44
C TRP A 280 -1.78 12.12 15.07
N SER A 281 -0.92 11.37 15.75
CA SER A 281 -1.29 10.11 16.40
C SER A 281 -2.16 10.29 17.64
N GLN A 282 -2.20 11.50 18.21
CA GLN A 282 -3.01 11.79 19.40
C GLN A 282 -4.51 11.73 19.07
N GLY A 283 -5.25 10.89 19.82
CA GLY A 283 -6.71 10.79 19.71
C GLY A 283 -7.25 9.96 18.54
N LYS A 284 -6.39 9.35 17.72
CA LYS A 284 -6.82 8.44 16.66
C LYS A 284 -6.99 7.01 17.15
N GLU A 285 -7.95 6.30 16.56
CA GLU A 285 -8.11 4.87 16.79
C GLU A 285 -6.94 4.07 16.20
N LEU A 286 -6.56 2.99 16.87
CA LEU A 286 -5.46 2.12 16.43
C LEU A 286 -5.66 1.59 15.00
N LYS A 287 -6.90 1.38 14.58
CA LYS A 287 -7.26 0.92 13.24
C LYS A 287 -6.89 1.97 12.16
N GLU A 288 -7.18 3.25 12.41
CA GLU A 288 -6.85 4.34 11.50
C GLU A 288 -5.35 4.55 11.38
N LEU A 289 -4.65 4.57 12.53
CA LEU A 289 -3.19 4.66 12.56
C LEU A 289 -2.54 3.53 11.75
N ARG A 290 -3.02 2.32 11.92
CA ARG A 290 -2.52 1.15 11.20
C ARG A 290 -2.75 1.27 9.70
N ALA A 291 -3.94 1.69 9.26
CA ALA A 291 -4.26 1.87 7.85
C ALA A 291 -3.35 2.91 7.18
N SER A 292 -3.11 4.06 7.82
CA SER A 292 -2.18 5.07 7.30
C SER A 292 -0.73 4.57 7.28
N LEU A 293 -0.27 3.87 8.32
CA LEU A 293 1.08 3.28 8.34
C LEU A 293 1.27 2.22 7.24
N GLU A 294 0.25 1.42 6.94
CA GLU A 294 0.28 0.47 5.82
C GLU A 294 0.34 1.20 4.47
N THR A 295 -0.44 2.28 4.31
CA THR A 295 -0.41 3.14 3.12
C THR A 295 0.96 3.77 2.92
N ILE A 296 1.53 4.40 3.95
CA ILE A 296 2.87 5.01 3.94
C ILE A 296 3.93 3.96 3.55
N ASN A 297 3.93 2.82 4.23
CA ASN A 297 4.92 1.76 3.99
C ASN A 297 4.82 1.18 2.56
N LYS A 298 3.60 0.97 2.07
CA LYS A 298 3.37 0.47 0.70
C LYS A 298 3.84 1.49 -0.34
N THR A 299 3.46 2.74 -0.18
CA THR A 299 3.74 3.79 -1.17
C THR A 299 5.21 4.16 -1.19
N ALA A 300 5.83 4.37 -0.02
CA ALA A 300 7.27 4.63 0.07
C ALA A 300 8.08 3.48 -0.56
N GLY A 301 7.76 2.23 -0.24
CA GLY A 301 8.49 1.10 -0.78
C GLY A 301 8.30 0.91 -2.30
N THR A 302 7.14 1.23 -2.85
CA THR A 302 6.93 1.22 -4.30
C THR A 302 7.73 2.34 -4.96
N LEU A 303 7.66 3.56 -4.41
CA LEU A 303 8.38 4.71 -4.94
C LEU A 303 9.90 4.51 -4.89
N ILE A 304 10.45 3.97 -3.79
CA ILE A 304 11.87 3.60 -3.70
C ILE A 304 12.25 2.63 -4.83
N SER A 305 11.46 1.59 -5.04
CA SER A 305 11.75 0.58 -6.08
C SER A 305 11.72 1.17 -7.50
N ASP A 306 10.77 2.08 -7.76
CA ASP A 306 10.65 2.77 -9.05
C ASP A 306 11.85 3.71 -9.28
N ILE A 307 12.22 4.52 -8.28
CA ILE A 307 13.38 5.42 -8.33
C ILE A 307 14.66 4.62 -8.57
N GLU A 308 14.89 3.54 -7.82
CA GLU A 308 16.08 2.68 -8.00
C GLU A 308 16.16 2.12 -9.41
N ARG A 309 15.05 1.63 -9.95
CA ARG A 309 15.00 1.09 -11.30
C ARG A 309 15.37 2.14 -12.33
N HIS A 310 14.70 3.29 -12.31
CA HIS A 310 14.96 4.36 -13.27
C HIS A 310 16.35 4.96 -13.13
N TYR A 311 16.83 5.14 -11.89
CA TYR A 311 18.18 5.63 -11.66
C TYR A 311 19.25 4.69 -12.23
N LYS A 312 19.07 3.37 -12.06
CA LYS A 312 19.98 2.37 -12.66
C LYS A 312 19.95 2.38 -14.20
N GLU A 313 18.79 2.62 -14.78
CA GLU A 313 18.65 2.76 -16.25
C GLU A 313 19.40 4.00 -16.75
N ILE A 314 19.19 5.17 -16.11
CA ILE A 314 19.82 6.43 -16.47
C ILE A 314 21.36 6.37 -16.32
N CYS A 315 21.87 5.74 -15.27
CA CYS A 315 23.32 5.64 -15.07
C CYS A 315 24.01 4.59 -15.96
N LYS A 316 23.26 3.82 -16.76
CA LYS A 316 23.80 2.88 -17.75
C LYS A 316 23.87 3.48 -19.16
N GLU A 317 23.08 4.52 -19.42
CA GLU A 317 23.11 5.34 -20.63
C GLU A 317 24.28 6.34 -20.57
#